data_c0c641034e8894eeacde2b886b717302
#
_entry.id   c0c641034e8894eeacde2b886b717302
#
_cell.length_a   1.000
_cell.length_b   1.000
_cell.length_c   1.000
_cell.angle_alpha   90.00
_cell.angle_beta   90.00
_cell.angle_gamma   90.00
#
_symmetry.space_group_name_H-M   'P 1'
#
loop_
_entity.id
_entity.type
_entity.pdbx_description
1 polymer ?
#
loop_
_entity_poly.entity_id
_entity_poly.type
_entity_poly.pdbx_seq_one_letter_code
_entity_poly.pdbx_strand_id
1 'polypeptide(L)'
;MGDIIGVQAREILDSRGNPTIEVDVYLDSGCFGRAAVPSGASTGEREAVELRDGDIKRFLGKGVTKAVSNVNGTIADRILGLESADQPFLDKVLIELDGTENKSKLGANAILGVSLAAAKASAKEAGLPLFQYIGGVNSKELPVPMMNILNGGSHADNNVDIQEFMIMPVGASCFADALRMGSEIFHALKKILKNKGLSTGVGDEGGFAPDLNSNEQALDVIIEAITQAGYKAGKDICLALDVAASELYEKGKYFLRAEKKPERSSEDMISFYEDLVNRYPIISIEDGLSQNDWSGWEFLTKKLGHNIQIVGDDIFVTNTKILKQGIERGVANSILIKLNQIGTLTETLDAIEMAKRAGYTCVVSHRSGETEDTTIADVVVATNTGQIKTGSVSRSDRIAKYNQLLRIEEELGEVARFRGLEVFYNLKKD
;
A
#
# COMPACT_ATOMS: atom_id res chain seq x y z
N MET A 1 -4.33 29.71 -11.69
CA MET A 1 -3.31 29.16 -10.78
C MET A 1 -1.98 29.16 -11.49
N GLY A 2 -0.87 28.91 -10.78
CA GLY A 2 0.47 29.17 -11.34
C GLY A 2 0.92 28.20 -12.41
N ASP A 3 1.66 28.76 -13.36
CA ASP A 3 2.32 27.98 -14.38
C ASP A 3 3.60 27.33 -13.84
N ILE A 4 3.92 26.14 -14.32
CA ILE A 4 5.17 25.45 -13.99
C ILE A 4 6.35 26.20 -14.62
N ILE A 5 7.25 26.75 -13.78
CA ILE A 5 8.44 27.47 -14.25
C ILE A 5 9.73 26.70 -14.06
N GLY A 6 9.71 25.58 -13.33
CA GLY A 6 10.89 24.75 -13.08
C GLY A 6 10.52 23.37 -12.59
N VAL A 7 11.35 22.41 -12.99
CA VAL A 7 11.27 21.03 -12.52
C VAL A 7 12.69 20.55 -12.24
N GLN A 8 12.90 19.94 -11.07
CA GLN A 8 14.21 19.43 -10.69
C GLN A 8 14.07 18.07 -10.00
N ALA A 9 14.75 17.07 -10.51
CA ALA A 9 14.82 15.76 -9.89
C ALA A 9 16.23 15.47 -9.36
N ARG A 10 16.28 14.62 -8.34
CA ARG A 10 17.51 14.07 -7.78
C ARG A 10 17.34 12.62 -7.37
N GLU A 11 18.45 11.92 -7.24
CA GLU A 11 18.51 10.60 -6.64
C GLU A 11 18.61 10.76 -5.13
N ILE A 12 17.77 10.05 -4.38
CA ILE A 12 17.80 9.90 -2.92
C ILE A 12 17.83 8.43 -2.54
N LEU A 13 17.91 8.09 -1.26
CA LEU A 13 17.84 6.70 -0.79
C LEU A 13 16.47 6.38 -0.21
N ASP A 14 15.99 5.17 -0.49
CA ASP A 14 14.82 4.58 0.15
C ASP A 14 15.17 3.97 1.52
N SER A 15 14.17 3.46 2.25
CA SER A 15 14.29 2.83 3.57
C SER A 15 15.15 1.56 3.60
N ARG A 16 15.47 1.00 2.43
CA ARG A 16 16.36 -0.16 2.26
C ARG A 16 17.78 0.25 1.83
N GLY A 17 18.04 1.56 1.69
CA GLY A 17 19.32 2.09 1.19
C GLY A 17 19.50 1.94 -0.32
N ASN A 18 18.43 1.66 -1.08
CA ASN A 18 18.49 1.66 -2.53
C ASN A 18 18.14 3.06 -3.07
N PRO A 19 18.71 3.46 -4.21
CA PRO A 19 18.34 4.72 -4.85
C PRO A 19 16.86 4.76 -5.26
N THR A 20 16.27 5.93 -5.10
CA THR A 20 14.98 6.29 -5.69
C THR A 20 14.98 7.74 -6.13
N ILE A 21 13.90 8.21 -6.76
CA ILE A 21 13.80 9.56 -7.29
C ILE A 21 13.00 10.47 -6.37
N GLU A 22 13.46 11.71 -6.21
CA GLU A 22 12.74 12.84 -5.63
C GLU A 22 12.62 13.95 -6.66
N VAL A 23 11.45 14.58 -6.77
CA VAL A 23 11.15 15.63 -7.73
C VAL A 23 10.60 16.86 -7.04
N ASP A 24 11.12 18.03 -7.42
CA ASP A 24 10.57 19.35 -7.09
C ASP A 24 9.93 19.97 -8.33
N VAL A 25 8.72 20.54 -8.19
CA VAL A 25 8.04 21.35 -9.19
C VAL A 25 7.84 22.75 -8.64
N TYR A 26 8.27 23.77 -9.39
CA TYR A 26 8.24 25.19 -9.01
C TYR A 26 7.22 25.93 -9.85
N LEU A 27 6.42 26.80 -9.22
CA LEU A 27 5.39 27.62 -9.86
C LEU A 27 5.84 29.09 -9.91
N ASP A 28 5.28 29.84 -10.88
CA ASP A 28 5.51 31.27 -11.05
C ASP A 28 5.05 32.11 -9.86
N SER A 29 4.10 31.60 -9.07
CA SER A 29 3.66 32.16 -7.78
C SER A 29 4.73 32.09 -6.67
N GLY A 30 5.83 31.36 -6.88
CA GLY A 30 6.86 31.06 -5.87
C GLY A 30 6.55 29.83 -5.01
N CYS A 31 5.40 29.21 -5.18
CA CYS A 31 5.08 27.93 -4.54
C CYS A 31 5.90 26.79 -5.16
N PHE A 32 6.20 25.76 -4.37
CA PHE A 32 6.79 24.52 -4.89
C PHE A 32 6.26 23.29 -4.18
N GLY A 33 6.22 22.19 -4.89
CA GLY A 33 5.89 20.86 -4.35
C GLY A 33 7.07 19.92 -4.48
N ARG A 34 7.24 19.01 -3.52
CA ARG A 34 8.26 17.96 -3.51
C ARG A 34 7.59 16.60 -3.32
N ALA A 35 7.98 15.62 -4.11
CA ALA A 35 7.53 14.25 -3.98
C ALA A 35 8.68 13.27 -4.15
N ALA A 36 8.74 12.27 -3.28
CA ALA A 36 9.64 11.14 -3.40
C ALA A 36 8.85 9.87 -3.73
N VAL A 37 9.37 9.06 -4.63
CA VAL A 37 8.67 7.88 -5.14
C VAL A 37 9.16 6.62 -4.44
N PRO A 38 8.26 5.78 -3.88
CA PRO A 38 8.64 4.52 -3.25
C PRO A 38 9.00 3.45 -4.30
N SER A 39 9.61 2.35 -3.82
CA SER A 39 10.11 1.24 -4.64
C SER A 39 9.65 -0.12 -4.10
N GLY A 40 9.19 -1.03 -4.95
CA GLY A 40 8.79 -2.39 -4.55
C GLY A 40 9.98 -3.34 -4.32
N ALA A 41 9.79 -4.38 -3.48
CA ALA A 41 10.66 -5.55 -3.41
C ALA A 41 10.10 -6.68 -4.28
N SER A 42 8.90 -7.15 -3.95
CA SER A 42 8.05 -7.95 -4.84
C SER A 42 7.30 -7.00 -5.78
N THR A 43 7.16 -7.37 -7.04
CA THR A 43 6.49 -6.55 -8.05
C THR A 43 5.59 -7.44 -8.91
N GLY A 44 4.35 -7.03 -9.11
CA GLY A 44 3.46 -7.68 -10.06
C GLY A 44 4.01 -7.58 -11.50
N GLU A 45 3.88 -8.64 -12.27
CA GLU A 45 4.41 -8.72 -13.65
C GLU A 45 3.88 -7.60 -14.58
N ARG A 46 2.75 -7.00 -14.21
CA ARG A 46 2.03 -6.02 -15.03
C ARG A 46 2.13 -4.59 -14.49
N GLU A 47 2.98 -4.35 -13.48
CA GLU A 47 3.23 -3.00 -12.98
C GLU A 47 3.85 -2.10 -14.03
N ALA A 48 3.61 -0.80 -13.93
CA ALA A 48 4.35 0.20 -14.69
C ALA A 48 5.83 0.16 -14.28
N VAL A 49 6.72 0.39 -15.27
CA VAL A 49 8.16 0.16 -15.12
C VAL A 49 8.81 1.20 -14.23
N GLU A 50 9.39 0.77 -13.11
CA GLU A 50 10.37 1.55 -12.37
C GLU A 50 11.68 1.57 -13.15
N LEU A 51 12.05 2.71 -13.74
CA LEU A 51 13.23 2.81 -14.57
C LEU A 51 14.51 2.82 -13.71
N ARG A 52 15.32 1.78 -13.89
CA ARG A 52 16.63 1.57 -13.26
C ARG A 52 17.75 1.68 -14.27
N ASP A 53 18.93 2.12 -13.83
CA ASP A 53 20.09 2.35 -14.70
C ASP A 53 20.67 1.04 -15.28
N GLY A 54 20.65 -0.04 -14.49
CA GLY A 54 21.22 -1.33 -14.85
C GLY A 54 22.75 -1.37 -14.81
N ASP A 55 23.43 -0.28 -14.40
CA ASP A 55 24.89 -0.26 -14.24
C ASP A 55 25.29 -0.97 -12.93
N ILE A 56 25.76 -2.18 -13.03
CA ILE A 56 26.15 -3.02 -11.89
C ILE A 56 27.24 -2.37 -11.00
N LYS A 57 28.05 -1.46 -11.55
CA LYS A 57 29.11 -0.77 -10.81
C LYS A 57 28.57 0.34 -9.92
N ARG A 58 27.32 0.74 -10.12
CA ARG A 58 26.67 1.79 -9.36
C ARG A 58 25.40 1.28 -8.73
N PHE A 59 25.35 1.24 -7.38
CA PHE A 59 24.23 0.70 -6.60
C PHE A 59 23.78 -0.70 -7.07
N LEU A 60 24.69 -1.55 -7.51
CA LEU A 60 24.41 -2.92 -8.00
C LEU A 60 23.34 -2.95 -9.11
N GLY A 61 23.33 -1.93 -9.99
CA GLY A 61 22.35 -1.79 -11.07
C GLY A 61 21.07 -1.04 -10.72
N LYS A 62 20.88 -0.70 -9.43
CA LYS A 62 19.62 -0.08 -8.93
C LYS A 62 19.59 1.45 -9.01
N GLY A 63 20.61 2.13 -9.58
CA GLY A 63 20.62 3.57 -9.77
C GLY A 63 19.42 4.07 -10.56
N VAL A 64 19.04 5.35 -10.41
CA VAL A 64 17.89 5.97 -11.09
C VAL A 64 18.29 7.25 -11.86
N THR A 65 19.56 7.37 -12.25
CA THR A 65 20.06 8.56 -12.95
C THR A 65 19.40 8.77 -14.30
N LYS A 66 18.99 7.69 -15.00
CA LYS A 66 18.20 7.78 -16.24
C LYS A 66 16.84 8.43 -16.00
N ALA A 67 16.13 8.01 -14.95
CA ALA A 67 14.84 8.61 -14.57
C ALA A 67 15.02 10.08 -14.17
N VAL A 68 16.06 10.40 -13.39
CA VAL A 68 16.42 11.79 -13.04
C VAL A 68 16.70 12.63 -14.30
N SER A 69 17.46 12.10 -15.26
CA SER A 69 17.75 12.79 -16.52
C SER A 69 16.50 13.00 -17.37
N ASN A 70 15.57 12.03 -17.39
CA ASN A 70 14.29 12.15 -18.09
C ASN A 70 13.45 13.29 -17.51
N VAL A 71 13.41 13.42 -16.17
CA VAL A 71 12.69 14.52 -15.51
C VAL A 71 13.34 15.87 -15.80
N ASN A 72 14.67 16.00 -15.61
CA ASN A 72 15.41 17.26 -15.75
C ASN A 72 15.56 17.73 -17.21
N GLY A 73 15.28 16.87 -18.18
CA GLY A 73 15.32 17.16 -19.63
C GLY A 73 13.95 17.00 -20.28
N THR A 74 13.70 15.85 -20.87
CA THR A 74 12.54 15.58 -21.73
C THR A 74 11.19 15.95 -21.10
N ILE A 75 11.00 15.63 -19.81
CA ILE A 75 9.75 15.95 -19.10
C ILE A 75 9.70 17.45 -18.82
N ALA A 76 10.77 18.05 -18.25
CA ALA A 76 10.84 19.47 -17.96
C ALA A 76 10.54 20.31 -19.21
N ASP A 77 11.22 20.04 -20.32
CA ASP A 77 11.03 20.76 -21.59
C ASP A 77 9.56 20.73 -22.09
N ARG A 78 8.82 19.67 -21.75
CA ARG A 78 7.45 19.46 -22.22
C ARG A 78 6.40 20.13 -21.35
N ILE A 79 6.65 20.23 -20.02
CA ILE A 79 5.64 20.71 -19.06
C ILE A 79 5.87 22.15 -18.59
N LEU A 80 7.01 22.77 -18.88
CA LEU A 80 7.23 24.20 -18.59
C LEU A 80 6.15 25.05 -19.27
N GLY A 81 5.54 25.98 -18.53
CA GLY A 81 4.43 26.83 -18.96
C GLY A 81 3.06 26.17 -18.93
N LEU A 82 2.93 24.91 -18.47
CA LEU A 82 1.62 24.31 -18.22
C LEU A 82 1.08 24.76 -16.87
N GLU A 83 -0.26 24.94 -16.80
CA GLU A 83 -0.94 25.20 -15.55
C GLU A 83 -0.89 23.97 -14.64
N SER A 84 -0.30 24.12 -13.45
CA SER A 84 -0.08 23.01 -12.51
C SER A 84 -1.35 22.42 -11.92
N ALA A 85 -2.42 23.23 -11.84
CA ALA A 85 -3.70 22.80 -11.27
C ALA A 85 -4.54 21.94 -12.21
N ASP A 86 -4.23 21.93 -13.52
CA ASP A 86 -4.88 21.01 -14.46
C ASP A 86 -4.21 19.63 -14.42
N GLN A 87 -4.32 18.97 -13.27
CA GLN A 87 -3.71 17.67 -13.00
C GLN A 87 -4.04 16.60 -14.06
N PRO A 88 -5.30 16.42 -14.51
CA PRO A 88 -5.62 15.44 -15.54
C PRO A 88 -4.93 15.73 -16.87
N PHE A 89 -4.78 16.99 -17.25
CA PHE A 89 -4.09 17.37 -18.46
C PHE A 89 -2.57 17.16 -18.34
N LEU A 90 -1.97 17.55 -17.22
CA LEU A 90 -0.56 17.32 -16.95
C LEU A 90 -0.22 15.82 -17.01
N ASP A 91 -0.98 14.97 -16.31
CA ASP A 91 -0.76 13.53 -16.30
C ASP A 91 -0.96 12.91 -17.69
N LYS A 92 -1.95 13.37 -18.45
CA LYS A 92 -2.14 12.98 -19.85
C LYS A 92 -0.91 13.35 -20.72
N VAL A 93 -0.38 14.55 -20.56
CA VAL A 93 0.84 14.98 -21.28
C VAL A 93 2.03 14.08 -20.95
N LEU A 94 2.21 13.69 -19.67
CA LEU A 94 3.27 12.79 -19.23
C LEU A 94 3.12 11.38 -19.82
N ILE A 95 1.90 10.84 -19.83
CA ILE A 95 1.59 9.53 -20.41
C ILE A 95 1.84 9.53 -21.92
N GLU A 96 1.38 10.55 -22.65
CA GLU A 96 1.58 10.68 -24.10
C GLU A 96 3.05 10.87 -24.47
N LEU A 97 3.84 11.55 -23.63
CA LEU A 97 5.28 11.75 -23.83
C LEU A 97 6.08 10.44 -23.68
N ASP A 98 5.67 9.59 -22.75
CA ASP A 98 6.21 8.22 -22.63
C ASP A 98 5.77 7.38 -23.85
N GLY A 99 4.48 7.34 -24.14
CA GLY A 99 3.89 6.66 -25.30
C GLY A 99 3.93 5.14 -25.25
N THR A 100 4.37 4.53 -24.13
CA THR A 100 4.35 3.07 -23.91
C THR A 100 3.24 2.69 -22.95
N GLU A 101 2.74 1.46 -23.03
CA GLU A 101 1.64 1.01 -22.19
C GLU A 101 2.01 0.96 -20.70
N ASN A 102 3.26 0.61 -20.39
CA ASN A 102 3.77 0.42 -19.03
C ASN A 102 4.80 1.47 -18.59
N LYS A 103 4.85 2.63 -19.25
CA LYS A 103 5.76 3.75 -18.93
C LYS A 103 7.26 3.38 -18.96
N SER A 104 7.63 2.43 -19.83
CA SER A 104 9.00 1.91 -19.91
C SER A 104 10.03 2.85 -20.55
N LYS A 105 9.60 3.91 -21.25
CA LYS A 105 10.50 4.86 -21.92
C LYS A 105 11.04 5.91 -20.94
N LEU A 106 10.17 6.55 -20.17
CA LEU A 106 10.56 7.60 -19.22
C LEU A 106 10.72 7.07 -17.81
N GLY A 107 9.97 6.03 -17.46
CA GLY A 107 9.87 5.43 -16.15
C GLY A 107 8.67 5.92 -15.34
N ALA A 108 7.89 5.00 -14.78
CA ALA A 108 6.77 5.33 -13.90
C ALA A 108 7.23 6.13 -12.67
N ASN A 109 8.42 5.87 -12.17
CA ASN A 109 9.02 6.63 -11.07
C ASN A 109 9.28 8.10 -11.44
N ALA A 110 9.78 8.39 -12.65
CA ALA A 110 9.97 9.75 -13.15
C ALA A 110 8.62 10.47 -13.31
N ILE A 111 7.66 9.81 -13.94
CA ILE A 111 6.32 10.35 -14.21
C ILE A 111 5.57 10.64 -12.91
N LEU A 112 5.52 9.67 -11.99
CA LEU A 112 4.83 9.83 -10.71
C LEU A 112 5.43 10.93 -9.85
N GLY A 113 6.77 11.03 -9.81
CA GLY A 113 7.45 12.08 -9.07
C GLY A 113 6.99 13.47 -9.50
N VAL A 114 6.88 13.71 -10.81
CA VAL A 114 6.38 14.98 -11.38
C VAL A 114 4.90 15.18 -11.08
N SER A 115 4.06 14.15 -11.31
CA SER A 115 2.62 14.19 -11.07
C SER A 115 2.29 14.59 -9.62
N LEU A 116 2.94 13.96 -8.64
CA LEU A 116 2.71 14.25 -7.23
C LEU A 116 3.33 15.60 -6.78
N ALA A 117 4.50 15.95 -7.30
CA ALA A 117 5.13 17.23 -6.96
C ALA A 117 4.28 18.41 -7.48
N ALA A 118 3.69 18.30 -8.67
CA ALA A 118 2.77 19.29 -9.22
C ALA A 118 1.51 19.43 -8.36
N ALA A 119 0.86 18.32 -7.98
CA ALA A 119 -0.28 18.34 -7.08
C ALA A 119 0.02 19.03 -5.74
N LYS A 120 1.19 18.76 -5.15
CA LYS A 120 1.63 19.40 -3.91
C LYS A 120 1.94 20.89 -4.08
N ALA A 121 2.50 21.30 -5.23
CA ALA A 121 2.74 22.70 -5.54
C ALA A 121 1.41 23.47 -5.65
N SER A 122 0.45 22.92 -6.39
CA SER A 122 -0.88 23.49 -6.58
C SER A 122 -1.69 23.55 -5.28
N ALA A 123 -1.59 22.54 -4.43
CA ALA A 123 -2.22 22.55 -3.11
C ALA A 123 -1.71 23.72 -2.25
N LYS A 124 -0.38 23.92 -2.22
CA LYS A 124 0.24 25.05 -1.49
C LYS A 124 -0.19 26.40 -2.06
N GLU A 125 -0.25 26.53 -3.39
CA GLU A 125 -0.70 27.76 -4.04
C GLU A 125 -2.18 28.07 -3.72
N ALA A 126 -3.02 27.03 -3.69
CA ALA A 126 -4.41 27.17 -3.29
C ALA A 126 -4.58 27.45 -1.77
N GLY A 127 -3.51 27.35 -0.98
CA GLY A 127 -3.56 27.49 0.49
C GLY A 127 -4.34 26.35 1.15
N LEU A 128 -4.37 25.17 0.53
CA LEU A 128 -5.08 23.99 1.01
C LEU A 128 -4.09 22.88 1.40
N PRO A 129 -4.38 22.09 2.45
CA PRO A 129 -3.69 20.85 2.68
C PRO A 129 -3.94 19.88 1.52
N LEU A 130 -2.98 18.98 1.26
CA LEU A 130 -3.03 18.12 0.08
C LEU A 130 -4.29 17.25 0.02
N PHE A 131 -4.72 16.71 1.17
CA PHE A 131 -5.93 15.87 1.21
C PHE A 131 -7.20 16.63 0.80
N GLN A 132 -7.31 17.92 1.17
CA GLN A 132 -8.45 18.75 0.75
C GLN A 132 -8.33 19.20 -0.71
N TYR A 133 -7.13 19.50 -1.17
CA TYR A 133 -6.90 19.86 -2.56
C TYR A 133 -7.32 18.72 -3.51
N ILE A 134 -6.91 17.47 -3.20
CA ILE A 134 -7.24 16.30 -4.02
C ILE A 134 -8.71 15.92 -3.88
N GLY A 135 -9.25 15.86 -2.66
CA GLY A 135 -10.55 15.24 -2.37
C GLY A 135 -11.71 16.24 -2.20
N GLY A 136 -11.39 17.55 -2.19
CA GLY A 136 -12.39 18.61 -2.03
C GLY A 136 -13.03 18.66 -0.64
N VAL A 137 -14.18 19.31 -0.54
CA VAL A 137 -14.84 19.64 0.73
C VAL A 137 -15.37 18.45 1.53
N ASN A 138 -15.40 17.25 0.97
CA ASN A 138 -15.92 16.06 1.64
C ASN A 138 -14.84 15.13 2.20
N SER A 139 -13.56 15.50 2.11
CA SER A 139 -12.42 14.72 2.62
C SER A 139 -12.36 14.81 4.14
N LYS A 140 -12.78 13.76 4.85
CA LYS A 140 -12.89 13.75 6.32
C LYS A 140 -12.84 12.37 6.98
N GLU A 141 -12.66 11.29 6.19
CA GLU A 141 -12.61 9.95 6.74
C GLU A 141 -11.16 9.53 7.01
N LEU A 142 -10.83 9.34 8.28
CA LEU A 142 -9.58 8.76 8.71
C LEU A 142 -9.64 7.24 8.48
N PRO A 143 -8.59 6.63 7.94
CA PRO A 143 -8.59 5.21 7.60
C PRO A 143 -8.41 4.32 8.83
N VAL A 144 -8.99 3.11 8.79
CA VAL A 144 -8.56 2.00 9.64
C VAL A 144 -7.18 1.55 9.16
N PRO A 145 -6.15 1.57 10.03
CA PRO A 145 -4.82 1.14 9.64
C PRO A 145 -4.69 -0.38 9.67
N MET A 146 -4.09 -0.95 8.63
CA MET A 146 -3.62 -2.33 8.55
C MET A 146 -2.14 -2.34 8.96
N MET A 147 -1.85 -2.66 10.22
CA MET A 147 -0.52 -2.53 10.80
C MET A 147 0.21 -3.87 10.76
N ASN A 148 1.24 -3.99 9.92
CA ASN A 148 2.05 -5.20 9.80
C ASN A 148 2.96 -5.37 11.03
N ILE A 149 2.59 -6.23 11.99
CA ILE A 149 3.32 -6.41 13.25
C ILE A 149 4.21 -7.66 13.28
N LEU A 150 4.02 -8.60 12.32
CA LEU A 150 4.87 -9.77 12.15
C LEU A 150 5.08 -10.05 10.66
N ASN A 151 6.34 -10.16 10.25
CA ASN A 151 6.77 -10.39 8.89
C ASN A 151 7.21 -11.84 8.66
N GLY A 152 6.94 -12.33 7.46
CA GLY A 152 7.47 -13.58 6.90
C GLY A 152 7.76 -13.42 5.41
N GLY A 153 7.79 -14.52 4.67
CA GLY A 153 8.02 -14.53 3.23
C GLY A 153 9.24 -13.71 2.81
N SER A 154 9.11 -12.93 1.74
CA SER A 154 10.20 -12.09 1.21
C SER A 154 10.52 -10.86 2.07
N HIS A 155 9.68 -10.52 3.07
CA HIS A 155 9.88 -9.38 3.97
C HIS A 155 10.72 -9.69 5.22
N ALA A 156 11.10 -10.96 5.44
CA ALA A 156 11.88 -11.39 6.58
C ALA A 156 12.78 -12.59 6.26
N ASP A 157 13.96 -12.62 6.86
CA ASP A 157 14.86 -13.80 6.80
C ASP A 157 14.47 -14.75 7.94
N ASN A 158 13.34 -15.44 7.77
CA ASN A 158 12.81 -16.44 8.70
C ASN A 158 12.07 -17.56 7.95
N ASN A 159 11.44 -18.47 8.70
CA ASN A 159 10.78 -19.65 8.16
C ASN A 159 9.23 -19.54 8.03
N VAL A 160 8.66 -18.35 8.14
CA VAL A 160 7.21 -18.13 8.02
C VAL A 160 6.88 -17.85 6.55
N ASP A 161 5.88 -18.55 5.97
CA ASP A 161 5.56 -18.42 4.54
C ASP A 161 4.73 -17.18 4.22
N ILE A 162 3.71 -16.88 5.02
CA ILE A 162 2.83 -15.72 4.84
C ILE A 162 3.64 -14.44 5.07
N GLN A 163 3.59 -13.51 4.11
CA GLN A 163 4.47 -12.36 4.07
C GLN A 163 4.18 -11.33 5.17
N GLU A 164 2.89 -11.08 5.47
CA GLU A 164 2.50 -10.10 6.46
C GLU A 164 1.33 -10.58 7.32
N PHE A 165 1.47 -10.38 8.63
CA PHE A 165 0.40 -10.55 9.61
C PHE A 165 0.09 -9.18 10.21
N MET A 166 -1.11 -8.70 9.94
CA MET A 166 -1.53 -7.35 10.30
C MET A 166 -2.61 -7.35 11.36
N ILE A 167 -2.59 -6.34 12.21
CA ILE A 167 -3.69 -5.99 13.11
C ILE A 167 -4.46 -4.79 12.55
N MET A 168 -5.78 -4.78 12.76
CA MET A 168 -6.69 -3.73 12.37
C MET A 168 -7.50 -3.27 13.59
N PRO A 169 -7.23 -2.09 14.18
CA PRO A 169 -7.94 -1.56 15.35
C PRO A 169 -9.32 -1.02 14.98
N VAL A 170 -10.24 -1.90 14.58
CA VAL A 170 -11.59 -1.55 14.11
C VAL A 170 -12.53 -1.05 15.20
N GLY A 171 -12.23 -1.36 16.47
CA GLY A 171 -13.01 -0.94 17.63
C GLY A 171 -12.58 0.41 18.21
N ALA A 172 -11.60 1.09 17.62
CA ALA A 172 -11.15 2.40 18.07
C ALA A 172 -12.22 3.48 17.81
N SER A 173 -12.21 4.51 18.64
CA SER A 173 -13.16 5.64 18.53
C SER A 173 -12.70 6.72 17.56
N CYS A 174 -11.38 6.80 17.29
CA CYS A 174 -10.73 7.77 16.42
C CYS A 174 -9.41 7.19 15.92
N PHE A 175 -8.74 7.88 14.99
CA PHE A 175 -7.48 7.41 14.42
C PHE A 175 -6.35 7.39 15.48
N ALA A 176 -6.25 8.43 16.30
CA ALA A 176 -5.26 8.51 17.38
C ALA A 176 -5.40 7.32 18.36
N ASP A 177 -6.63 6.90 18.67
CA ASP A 177 -6.91 5.73 19.50
C ASP A 177 -6.50 4.42 18.80
N ALA A 178 -6.79 4.30 17.51
CA ALA A 178 -6.36 3.15 16.70
C ALA A 178 -4.83 3.01 16.68
N LEU A 179 -4.10 4.11 16.51
CA LEU A 179 -2.64 4.12 16.52
C LEU A 179 -2.07 3.75 17.89
N ARG A 180 -2.68 4.25 18.99
CA ARG A 180 -2.32 3.87 20.38
C ARG A 180 -2.50 2.37 20.59
N MET A 181 -3.67 1.81 20.23
CA MET A 181 -3.96 0.38 20.36
C MET A 181 -2.92 -0.47 19.62
N GLY A 182 -2.59 -0.09 18.37
CA GLY A 182 -1.56 -0.76 17.59
C GLY A 182 -0.19 -0.75 18.25
N SER A 183 0.22 0.40 18.79
CA SER A 183 1.50 0.55 19.50
C SER A 183 1.56 -0.30 20.79
N GLU A 184 0.50 -0.32 21.58
CA GLU A 184 0.42 -1.13 22.80
C GLU A 184 0.51 -2.63 22.50
N ILE A 185 -0.17 -3.10 21.45
CA ILE A 185 -0.10 -4.49 20.99
C ILE A 185 1.31 -4.82 20.47
N PHE A 186 1.93 -3.94 19.67
CA PHE A 186 3.30 -4.12 19.19
C PHE A 186 4.30 -4.30 20.33
N HIS A 187 4.19 -3.51 21.40
CA HIS A 187 5.06 -3.64 22.58
C HIS A 187 4.73 -4.90 23.40
N ALA A 188 3.48 -5.31 23.50
CA ALA A 188 3.09 -6.58 24.12
C ALA A 188 3.68 -7.76 23.34
N LEU A 189 3.57 -7.76 22.00
CA LEU A 189 4.16 -8.79 21.13
C LEU A 189 5.68 -8.87 21.32
N LYS A 190 6.37 -7.72 21.36
CA LYS A 190 7.82 -7.68 21.63
C LYS A 190 8.19 -8.39 22.92
N LYS A 191 7.41 -8.15 24.00
CA LYS A 191 7.63 -8.77 25.30
C LYS A 191 7.39 -10.29 25.26
N ILE A 192 6.33 -10.73 24.58
CA ILE A 192 6.00 -12.15 24.40
C ILE A 192 7.13 -12.88 23.65
N LEU A 193 7.55 -12.34 22.51
CA LEU A 193 8.64 -12.92 21.70
C LEU A 193 9.92 -13.04 22.52
N LYS A 194 10.29 -11.96 23.24
CA LYS A 194 11.47 -11.99 24.13
C LYS A 194 11.38 -13.06 25.22
N ASN A 195 10.22 -13.19 25.86
CA ASN A 195 10.01 -14.19 26.91
C ASN A 195 10.06 -15.63 26.38
N LYS A 196 9.69 -15.83 25.10
CA LYS A 196 9.77 -17.12 24.42
C LYS A 196 11.18 -17.38 23.84
N GLY A 197 12.15 -16.46 24.00
CA GLY A 197 13.51 -16.56 23.45
C GLY A 197 13.57 -16.37 21.94
N LEU A 198 12.55 -15.76 21.34
CA LEU A 198 12.45 -15.50 19.91
C LEU A 198 13.03 -14.14 19.52
N SER A 199 13.42 -14.00 18.26
CA SER A 199 13.95 -12.73 17.71
C SER A 199 12.93 -11.60 17.85
N THR A 200 13.42 -10.41 18.22
CA THR A 200 12.69 -9.14 18.16
C THR A 200 13.30 -8.18 17.16
N GLY A 201 14.12 -8.67 16.24
CA GLY A 201 14.53 -7.95 15.04
C GLY A 201 13.32 -7.68 14.14
N VAL A 202 13.36 -6.58 13.40
CA VAL A 202 12.26 -6.17 12.52
C VAL A 202 12.62 -6.35 11.06
N GLY A 203 11.62 -6.71 10.24
CA GLY A 203 11.73 -6.79 8.80
C GLY A 203 11.66 -5.43 8.11
N ASP A 204 11.59 -5.44 6.78
CA ASP A 204 11.59 -4.22 5.94
C ASP A 204 10.45 -3.27 6.24
N GLU A 205 9.31 -3.77 6.71
CA GLU A 205 8.12 -2.99 7.02
C GLU A 205 7.92 -2.70 8.51
N GLY A 206 8.90 -3.07 9.34
CA GLY A 206 8.93 -2.73 10.76
C GLY A 206 8.22 -3.73 11.68
N GLY A 207 7.56 -4.76 11.17
CA GLY A 207 7.06 -5.89 11.94
C GLY A 207 8.17 -6.81 12.42
N PHE A 208 7.95 -7.56 13.52
CA PHE A 208 8.94 -8.52 14.03
C PHE A 208 9.12 -9.69 13.04
N ALA A 209 10.31 -10.28 13.04
CA ALA A 209 10.69 -11.37 12.15
C ALA A 209 11.24 -12.58 12.93
N PRO A 210 10.45 -13.23 13.80
CA PRO A 210 10.88 -14.42 14.54
C PRO A 210 10.81 -15.66 13.65
N ASP A 211 11.65 -16.68 13.96
CA ASP A 211 11.44 -18.05 13.51
C ASP A 211 10.30 -18.69 14.28
N LEU A 212 9.31 -19.24 13.58
CA LEU A 212 8.14 -19.88 14.16
C LEU A 212 7.94 -21.28 13.55
N ASN A 213 7.16 -22.13 14.22
CA ASN A 213 6.96 -23.51 13.77
C ASN A 213 5.90 -23.66 12.66
N SER A 214 5.07 -22.62 12.45
CA SER A 214 4.02 -22.60 11.43
C SER A 214 3.46 -21.17 11.26
N ASN A 215 2.71 -20.94 10.16
CA ASN A 215 1.96 -19.69 9.98
C ASN A 215 0.88 -19.51 11.07
N GLU A 216 0.29 -20.59 11.54
CA GLU A 216 -0.69 -20.56 12.65
C GLU A 216 -0.07 -20.04 13.96
N GLN A 217 1.17 -20.44 14.28
CA GLN A 217 1.85 -19.93 15.48
C GLN A 217 2.05 -18.41 15.43
N ALA A 218 2.20 -17.81 14.24
CA ALA A 218 2.24 -16.35 14.11
C ALA A 218 0.92 -15.71 14.55
N LEU A 219 -0.22 -16.29 14.15
CA LEU A 219 -1.54 -15.84 14.59
C LEU A 219 -1.72 -16.00 16.10
N ASP A 220 -1.29 -17.13 16.67
CA ASP A 220 -1.40 -17.40 18.11
C ASP A 220 -0.66 -16.36 18.95
N VAL A 221 0.58 -16.01 18.61
CA VAL A 221 1.35 -15.02 19.37
C VAL A 221 0.77 -13.61 19.22
N ILE A 222 0.13 -13.30 18.09
CA ILE A 222 -0.57 -12.03 17.88
C ILE A 222 -1.84 -11.98 18.74
N ILE A 223 -2.64 -13.04 18.80
CA ILE A 223 -3.82 -13.11 19.67
C ILE A 223 -3.42 -13.00 21.16
N GLU A 224 -2.31 -13.66 21.56
CA GLU A 224 -1.73 -13.50 22.88
C GLU A 224 -1.36 -12.03 23.17
N ALA A 225 -0.75 -11.35 22.21
CA ALA A 225 -0.36 -9.94 22.33
C ALA A 225 -1.57 -9.00 22.45
N ILE A 226 -2.61 -9.21 21.63
CA ILE A 226 -3.87 -8.45 21.71
C ILE A 226 -4.50 -8.59 23.10
N THR A 227 -4.57 -9.82 23.60
CA THR A 227 -5.13 -10.11 24.93
C THR A 227 -4.30 -9.51 26.06
N GLN A 228 -2.95 -9.62 25.96
CA GLN A 228 -2.04 -9.05 26.97
C GLN A 228 -2.08 -7.51 26.97
N ALA A 229 -2.33 -6.88 25.84
CA ALA A 229 -2.54 -5.44 25.75
C ALA A 229 -3.91 -4.97 26.29
N GLY A 230 -4.80 -5.92 26.64
CA GLY A 230 -6.11 -5.61 27.22
C GLY A 230 -7.24 -5.46 26.20
N TYR A 231 -7.02 -5.84 24.94
CA TYR A 231 -8.01 -5.75 23.87
C TYR A 231 -8.66 -7.09 23.57
N LYS A 232 -9.82 -7.04 22.90
CA LYS A 232 -10.61 -8.22 22.49
C LYS A 232 -10.44 -8.46 21.00
N ALA A 233 -9.81 -9.59 20.64
CA ALA A 233 -9.74 -10.04 19.25
C ALA A 233 -11.14 -10.27 18.67
N GLY A 234 -11.37 -9.84 17.44
CA GLY A 234 -12.65 -9.90 16.74
C GLY A 234 -13.63 -8.78 17.08
N LYS A 235 -13.39 -8.02 18.16
CA LYS A 235 -14.24 -6.90 18.55
C LYS A 235 -13.50 -5.55 18.45
N ASP A 236 -12.38 -5.44 19.15
CA ASP A 236 -11.55 -4.23 19.17
C ASP A 236 -10.52 -4.27 18.04
N ILE A 237 -9.97 -5.47 17.82
CA ILE A 237 -8.91 -5.74 16.84
C ILE A 237 -9.31 -6.91 15.95
N CYS A 238 -9.36 -6.71 14.65
CA CYS A 238 -9.37 -7.77 13.65
C CYS A 238 -7.97 -8.03 13.10
N LEU A 239 -7.80 -9.16 12.41
CA LEU A 239 -6.56 -9.54 11.75
C LEU A 239 -6.70 -9.40 10.24
N ALA A 240 -5.58 -9.13 9.56
CA ALA A 240 -5.46 -9.22 8.12
C ALA A 240 -4.17 -9.93 7.74
N LEU A 241 -4.18 -10.59 6.59
CA LEU A 241 -3.03 -11.29 6.02
C LEU A 241 -2.69 -10.72 4.66
N ASP A 242 -1.40 -10.62 4.36
CA ASP A 242 -0.88 -10.56 2.99
C ASP A 242 -0.07 -11.82 2.75
N VAL A 243 -0.54 -12.65 1.85
CA VAL A 243 0.08 -13.96 1.59
C VAL A 243 1.18 -13.85 0.53
N ALA A 244 1.07 -12.88 -0.38
CA ALA A 244 1.93 -12.74 -1.54
C ALA A 244 2.10 -14.09 -2.30
N ALA A 245 0.97 -14.77 -2.55
CA ALA A 245 0.97 -16.16 -2.99
C ALA A 245 1.61 -16.38 -4.38
N SER A 246 1.85 -15.32 -5.15
CA SER A 246 2.65 -15.40 -6.38
C SER A 246 4.07 -15.86 -6.11
N GLU A 247 4.68 -15.49 -4.97
CA GLU A 247 6.02 -15.90 -4.52
C GLU A 247 6.07 -17.38 -4.08
N LEU A 248 4.91 -17.93 -3.72
CA LEU A 248 4.77 -19.33 -3.28
C LEU A 248 4.40 -20.29 -4.43
N TYR A 249 4.17 -19.76 -5.65
CA TYR A 249 3.61 -20.51 -6.77
C TYR A 249 4.68 -20.99 -7.73
N GLU A 250 4.81 -22.30 -7.83
CA GLU A 250 5.75 -22.98 -8.75
C GLU A 250 5.05 -24.10 -9.51
N LYS A 251 5.19 -24.12 -10.84
CA LYS A 251 4.74 -25.22 -11.72
C LYS A 251 3.28 -25.67 -11.49
N GLY A 252 2.40 -24.72 -11.24
CA GLY A 252 0.95 -24.99 -11.08
C GLY A 252 0.54 -25.35 -9.64
N LYS A 253 1.41 -25.18 -8.65
CA LYS A 253 1.15 -25.49 -7.24
C LYS A 253 1.71 -24.41 -6.31
N TYR A 254 1.19 -24.36 -5.10
CA TYR A 254 1.66 -23.49 -4.02
C TYR A 254 2.49 -24.29 -3.02
N PHE A 255 3.55 -23.68 -2.49
CA PHE A 255 4.45 -24.31 -1.54
C PHE A 255 4.55 -23.49 -0.24
N LEU A 256 3.87 -23.95 0.81
CA LEU A 256 3.96 -23.40 2.17
C LEU A 256 4.94 -24.27 2.98
N ARG A 257 6.20 -23.87 3.03
CA ARG A 257 7.30 -24.69 3.59
C ARG A 257 7.23 -24.82 5.12
N ALA A 258 6.60 -23.87 5.80
CA ALA A 258 6.34 -23.91 7.25
C ALA A 258 5.23 -24.89 7.62
N GLU A 259 4.50 -25.45 6.66
CA GLU A 259 3.34 -26.29 6.93
C GLU A 259 3.67 -27.78 6.79
N LYS A 260 2.94 -28.64 7.53
CA LYS A 260 3.11 -30.12 7.47
C LYS A 260 2.85 -30.71 6.07
N LYS A 261 1.95 -30.08 5.30
CA LYS A 261 1.69 -30.40 3.90
C LYS A 261 2.13 -29.19 3.07
N PRO A 262 3.38 -29.12 2.62
CA PRO A 262 3.89 -27.94 1.95
C PRO A 262 3.27 -27.73 0.56
N GLU A 263 3.05 -28.78 -0.22
CA GLU A 263 2.51 -28.70 -1.58
C GLU A 263 0.97 -28.62 -1.55
N ARG A 264 0.40 -27.63 -2.24
CA ARG A 264 -1.03 -27.34 -2.27
C ARG A 264 -1.52 -26.98 -3.67
N SER A 265 -2.76 -27.38 -3.98
CA SER A 265 -3.52 -26.84 -5.11
C SER A 265 -4.18 -25.51 -4.72
N SER A 266 -4.84 -24.84 -5.67
CA SER A 266 -5.65 -23.64 -5.39
C SER A 266 -6.79 -23.96 -4.41
N GLU A 267 -7.44 -25.09 -4.55
CA GLU A 267 -8.51 -25.55 -3.65
C GLU A 267 -7.97 -25.85 -2.24
N ASP A 268 -6.76 -26.43 -2.13
CA ASP A 268 -6.11 -26.66 -0.84
C ASP A 268 -5.76 -25.34 -0.14
N MET A 269 -5.32 -24.31 -0.90
CA MET A 269 -5.06 -22.97 -0.37
C MET A 269 -6.35 -22.33 0.14
N ILE A 270 -7.44 -22.41 -0.64
CA ILE A 270 -8.74 -21.85 -0.25
C ILE A 270 -9.27 -22.54 1.02
N SER A 271 -9.13 -23.87 1.10
CA SER A 271 -9.51 -24.64 2.29
C SER A 271 -8.67 -24.26 3.53
N PHE A 272 -7.39 -23.99 3.34
CA PHE A 272 -6.51 -23.50 4.39
C PHE A 272 -6.95 -22.11 4.92
N TYR A 273 -7.31 -21.19 4.02
CA TYR A 273 -7.84 -19.89 4.42
C TYR A 273 -9.20 -20.02 5.11
N GLU A 274 -10.08 -20.86 4.63
CA GLU A 274 -11.38 -21.13 5.27
C GLU A 274 -11.18 -21.60 6.72
N ASP A 275 -10.25 -22.53 6.97
CA ASP A 275 -9.93 -23.00 8.32
C ASP A 275 -9.39 -21.87 9.20
N LEU A 276 -8.45 -21.05 8.69
CA LEU A 276 -7.91 -19.91 9.45
C LEU A 276 -8.99 -18.87 9.78
N VAL A 277 -9.83 -18.50 8.81
CA VAL A 277 -10.91 -17.52 9.01
C VAL A 277 -11.95 -18.01 10.03
N ASN A 278 -12.21 -19.30 10.06
CA ASN A 278 -13.14 -19.89 11.05
C ASN A 278 -12.59 -19.90 12.48
N ARG A 279 -11.26 -19.89 12.66
CA ARG A 279 -10.60 -19.99 13.98
C ARG A 279 -10.07 -18.65 14.49
N TYR A 280 -9.74 -17.74 13.61
CA TYR A 280 -9.16 -16.44 13.95
C TYR A 280 -10.02 -15.29 13.40
N PRO A 281 -10.04 -14.13 14.04
CA PRO A 281 -10.83 -12.98 13.58
C PRO A 281 -10.20 -12.28 12.37
N ILE A 282 -9.91 -13.05 11.30
CA ILE A 282 -9.35 -12.55 10.05
C ILE A 282 -10.48 -11.94 9.23
N ILE A 283 -10.37 -10.65 8.92
CA ILE A 283 -11.36 -9.91 8.13
C ILE A 283 -10.89 -9.59 6.71
N SER A 284 -9.58 -9.75 6.43
CA SER A 284 -9.00 -9.44 5.13
C SER A 284 -7.87 -10.39 4.77
N ILE A 285 -7.84 -10.85 3.52
CA ILE A 285 -6.73 -11.61 2.92
C ILE A 285 -6.35 -10.94 1.60
N GLU A 286 -5.08 -10.53 1.49
CA GLU A 286 -4.48 -9.97 0.31
C GLU A 286 -3.66 -11.03 -0.41
N ASP A 287 -3.74 -11.03 -1.75
CA ASP A 287 -2.99 -11.90 -2.66
C ASP A 287 -2.93 -13.37 -2.23
N GLY A 288 -4.10 -13.91 -1.88
CA GLY A 288 -4.25 -15.29 -1.41
C GLY A 288 -3.93 -16.34 -2.47
N LEU A 289 -3.89 -15.97 -3.74
CA LEU A 289 -3.51 -16.83 -4.87
C LEU A 289 -2.62 -16.06 -5.86
N SER A 290 -1.90 -16.80 -6.71
CA SER A 290 -1.02 -16.23 -7.74
C SER A 290 -1.78 -15.28 -8.67
N GLN A 291 -1.12 -14.20 -9.10
CA GLN A 291 -1.64 -13.20 -10.04
C GLN A 291 -2.10 -13.80 -11.39
N ASN A 292 -1.69 -15.02 -11.70
CA ASN A 292 -2.03 -15.72 -12.93
C ASN A 292 -3.12 -16.79 -12.75
N ASP A 293 -3.55 -17.08 -11.51
CA ASP A 293 -4.58 -18.10 -11.19
C ASP A 293 -5.99 -17.51 -11.13
N TRP A 294 -6.45 -16.91 -12.22
CA TRP A 294 -7.76 -16.25 -12.29
C TRP A 294 -8.95 -17.13 -11.92
N SER A 295 -8.93 -18.42 -12.29
CA SER A 295 -9.99 -19.37 -11.93
C SER A 295 -10.00 -19.68 -10.43
N GLY A 296 -8.82 -19.79 -9.82
CA GLY A 296 -8.69 -19.91 -8.37
C GLY A 296 -9.23 -18.68 -7.65
N TRP A 297 -8.94 -17.48 -8.16
CA TRP A 297 -9.46 -16.22 -7.60
C TRP A 297 -10.99 -16.13 -7.67
N GLU A 298 -11.62 -16.52 -8.78
CA GLU A 298 -13.08 -16.60 -8.88
C GLU A 298 -13.66 -17.53 -7.81
N PHE A 299 -13.02 -18.69 -7.61
CA PHE A 299 -13.47 -19.66 -6.60
C PHE A 299 -13.22 -19.15 -5.17
N LEU A 300 -12.06 -18.55 -4.87
CA LEU A 300 -11.74 -17.91 -3.59
C LEU A 300 -12.79 -16.84 -3.24
N THR A 301 -13.07 -15.94 -4.19
CA THR A 301 -14.03 -14.85 -3.99
C THR A 301 -15.44 -15.38 -3.75
N LYS A 302 -15.87 -16.37 -4.53
CA LYS A 302 -17.18 -17.02 -4.34
C LYS A 302 -17.30 -17.69 -2.98
N LYS A 303 -16.21 -18.30 -2.48
CA LYS A 303 -16.21 -19.09 -1.24
C LYS A 303 -16.14 -18.20 0.01
N LEU A 304 -15.27 -17.21 0.02
CA LEU A 304 -14.96 -16.42 1.22
C LEU A 304 -15.37 -14.93 1.12
N GLY A 305 -15.56 -14.39 -0.07
CA GLY A 305 -15.74 -12.95 -0.28
C GLY A 305 -17.05 -12.36 0.29
N HIS A 306 -17.96 -13.18 0.81
CA HIS A 306 -19.13 -12.71 1.55
C HIS A 306 -18.82 -12.44 3.04
N ASN A 307 -17.78 -13.10 3.57
CA ASN A 307 -17.43 -13.07 4.99
C ASN A 307 -16.23 -12.20 5.24
N ILE A 308 -15.29 -12.14 4.29
CA ILE A 308 -14.03 -11.39 4.43
C ILE A 308 -13.73 -10.58 3.18
N GLN A 309 -12.92 -9.55 3.35
CA GLN A 309 -12.32 -8.78 2.27
C GLN A 309 -11.25 -9.62 1.58
N ILE A 310 -11.34 -9.74 0.26
CA ILE A 310 -10.34 -10.38 -0.60
C ILE A 310 -9.69 -9.26 -1.43
N VAL A 311 -8.44 -8.94 -1.12
CA VAL A 311 -7.71 -7.82 -1.74
C VAL A 311 -6.84 -8.33 -2.88
N GLY A 312 -6.99 -7.75 -4.07
CA GLY A 312 -6.08 -7.97 -5.18
C GLY A 312 -5.01 -6.88 -5.23
N ASP A 313 -3.74 -7.27 -5.08
CA ASP A 313 -2.55 -6.45 -5.31
C ASP A 313 -1.92 -6.79 -6.66
N ASP A 314 -1.10 -7.83 -6.73
CA ASP A 314 -0.39 -8.24 -7.95
C ASP A 314 -1.32 -8.58 -9.12
N ILE A 315 -2.53 -9.06 -8.82
CA ILE A 315 -3.50 -9.39 -9.86
C ILE A 315 -4.07 -8.14 -10.56
N PHE A 316 -4.14 -6.98 -9.87
CA PHE A 316 -4.73 -5.74 -10.41
C PHE A 316 -3.71 -4.64 -10.68
N VAL A 317 -2.62 -4.58 -9.94
CA VAL A 317 -1.53 -3.60 -10.03
C VAL A 317 -2.02 -2.15 -10.18
N THR A 318 -3.09 -1.78 -9.48
CA THR A 318 -3.73 -0.45 -9.57
C THR A 318 -4.16 -0.08 -11.00
N ASN A 319 -4.28 -1.04 -11.92
CA ASN A 319 -4.56 -0.83 -13.34
C ASN A 319 -6.06 -0.95 -13.65
N THR A 320 -6.68 0.12 -14.13
CA THR A 320 -8.13 0.17 -14.42
C THR A 320 -8.58 -0.85 -15.46
N LYS A 321 -7.75 -1.18 -16.47
CA LYS A 321 -8.09 -2.18 -17.49
C LYS A 321 -8.17 -3.57 -16.88
N ILE A 322 -7.21 -3.92 -16.01
CA ILE A 322 -7.15 -5.22 -15.34
C ILE A 322 -8.22 -5.31 -14.26
N LEU A 323 -8.40 -4.24 -13.47
CA LEU A 323 -9.48 -4.15 -12.47
C LEU A 323 -10.86 -4.37 -13.11
N LYS A 324 -11.12 -3.75 -14.28
CA LYS A 324 -12.36 -3.95 -15.02
C LYS A 324 -12.61 -5.44 -15.35
N GLN A 325 -11.57 -6.14 -15.82
CA GLN A 325 -11.68 -7.60 -16.07
C GLN A 325 -11.99 -8.36 -14.79
N GLY A 326 -11.36 -8.00 -13.66
CA GLY A 326 -11.65 -8.62 -12.36
C GLY A 326 -13.08 -8.41 -11.90
N ILE A 327 -13.60 -7.20 -12.04
CA ILE A 327 -14.99 -6.86 -11.72
C ILE A 327 -15.97 -7.68 -12.57
N GLU A 328 -15.74 -7.74 -13.90
CA GLU A 328 -16.58 -8.51 -14.83
C GLU A 328 -16.58 -10.02 -14.54
N ARG A 329 -15.49 -10.55 -13.99
CA ARG A 329 -15.32 -11.95 -13.63
C ARG A 329 -15.68 -12.29 -12.17
N GLY A 330 -15.96 -11.29 -11.35
CA GLY A 330 -16.22 -11.49 -9.91
C GLY A 330 -14.97 -11.95 -9.14
N VAL A 331 -13.82 -11.44 -9.50
CA VAL A 331 -12.50 -11.72 -8.87
C VAL A 331 -12.20 -10.67 -7.82
N ALA A 332 -11.91 -11.09 -6.58
CA ALA A 332 -11.73 -10.23 -5.42
C ALA A 332 -12.99 -9.42 -5.04
N ASN A 333 -12.93 -8.61 -4.01
CA ASN A 333 -13.94 -7.64 -3.61
C ASN A 333 -13.30 -6.36 -3.04
N SER A 334 -11.99 -6.25 -3.19
CA SER A 334 -11.16 -5.11 -2.78
C SER A 334 -9.95 -5.01 -3.69
N ILE A 335 -9.37 -3.82 -3.78
CA ILE A 335 -8.12 -3.56 -4.51
C ILE A 335 -7.11 -2.88 -3.61
N LEU A 336 -5.84 -3.28 -3.72
CA LEU A 336 -4.72 -2.52 -3.17
C LEU A 336 -4.36 -1.39 -4.14
N ILE A 337 -4.14 -0.21 -3.60
CA ILE A 337 -3.82 1.01 -4.37
C ILE A 337 -2.39 1.43 -4.07
N LYS A 338 -1.52 1.27 -5.04
CA LYS A 338 -0.11 1.69 -5.00
C LYS A 338 0.15 2.66 -6.15
N LEU A 339 0.41 3.92 -5.82
CA LEU A 339 0.53 5.00 -6.82
C LEU A 339 1.60 4.71 -7.88
N ASN A 340 2.72 4.10 -7.48
CA ASN A 340 3.83 3.80 -8.38
C ASN A 340 3.59 2.58 -9.30
N GLN A 341 2.61 1.72 -9.00
CA GLN A 341 2.24 0.60 -9.88
C GLN A 341 1.60 1.07 -11.19
N ILE A 342 0.99 2.25 -11.18
CA ILE A 342 0.34 2.85 -12.36
C ILE A 342 1.05 4.11 -12.84
N GLY A 343 1.56 4.97 -11.94
CA GLY A 343 2.53 6.00 -12.21
C GLY A 343 2.01 7.42 -12.42
N THR A 344 0.71 7.70 -12.21
CA THR A 344 0.18 9.07 -12.10
C THR A 344 -0.88 9.16 -11.00
N LEU A 345 -1.10 10.37 -10.48
CA LEU A 345 -2.18 10.64 -9.53
C LEU A 345 -3.55 10.41 -10.18
N THR A 346 -3.75 10.91 -11.39
CA THR A 346 -5.03 10.77 -12.13
C THR A 346 -5.41 9.31 -12.32
N GLU A 347 -4.52 8.47 -12.85
CA GLU A 347 -4.81 7.03 -13.04
C GLU A 347 -5.09 6.32 -11.71
N THR A 348 -4.40 6.73 -10.63
CA THR A 348 -4.65 6.22 -9.28
C THR A 348 -6.07 6.55 -8.80
N LEU A 349 -6.50 7.80 -8.97
CA LEU A 349 -7.85 8.24 -8.60
C LEU A 349 -8.92 7.55 -9.45
N ASP A 350 -8.67 7.34 -10.75
CA ASP A 350 -9.55 6.59 -11.65
C ASP A 350 -9.73 5.14 -11.20
N ALA A 351 -8.65 4.48 -10.73
CA ALA A 351 -8.72 3.12 -10.21
C ALA A 351 -9.56 3.04 -8.92
N ILE A 352 -9.37 3.99 -8.00
CA ILE A 352 -10.16 4.11 -6.76
C ILE A 352 -11.65 4.32 -7.09
N GLU A 353 -11.96 5.25 -7.99
CA GLU A 353 -13.34 5.57 -8.37
C GLU A 353 -14.02 4.37 -9.05
N MET A 354 -13.32 3.68 -9.95
CA MET A 354 -13.82 2.46 -10.60
C MET A 354 -14.14 1.37 -9.58
N ALA A 355 -13.23 1.11 -8.63
CA ALA A 355 -13.42 0.12 -7.57
C ALA A 355 -14.65 0.45 -6.71
N LYS A 356 -14.75 1.68 -6.21
CA LYS A 356 -15.89 2.14 -5.38
C LYS A 356 -17.23 2.01 -6.11
N ARG A 357 -17.29 2.38 -7.39
CA ARG A 357 -18.52 2.24 -8.21
C ARG A 357 -18.93 0.78 -8.40
N ALA A 358 -17.98 -0.14 -8.37
CA ALA A 358 -18.24 -1.58 -8.46
C ALA A 358 -18.57 -2.23 -7.10
N GLY A 359 -18.58 -1.46 -6.00
CA GLY A 359 -18.79 -1.97 -4.64
C GLY A 359 -17.55 -2.62 -4.02
N TYR A 360 -16.37 -2.46 -4.64
CA TYR A 360 -15.11 -2.88 -4.06
C TYR A 360 -14.61 -1.87 -3.04
N THR A 361 -13.99 -2.35 -1.98
CA THR A 361 -13.21 -1.50 -1.09
C THR A 361 -11.84 -1.20 -1.69
N CYS A 362 -11.18 -0.16 -1.20
CA CYS A 362 -9.82 0.20 -1.61
C CYS A 362 -8.94 0.32 -0.38
N VAL A 363 -7.75 -0.26 -0.44
CA VAL A 363 -6.71 -0.12 0.59
C VAL A 363 -5.57 0.69 -0.01
N VAL A 364 -5.36 1.92 0.44
CA VAL A 364 -4.21 2.73 -0.01
C VAL A 364 -2.95 2.21 0.67
N SER A 365 -1.91 1.91 -0.11
CA SER A 365 -0.76 1.15 0.37
C SER A 365 0.56 1.84 0.10
N HIS A 366 1.50 1.59 1.00
CA HIS A 366 2.93 1.84 0.86
C HIS A 366 3.60 0.81 -0.07
N ARG A 367 4.94 0.90 -0.16
CA ARG A 367 5.78 -0.15 -0.74
C ARG A 367 6.83 -0.60 0.30
N SER A 368 7.52 -1.72 0.01
CA SER A 368 8.60 -2.23 0.88
C SER A 368 9.78 -1.26 0.97
N GLY A 369 10.16 -0.57 -0.11
CA GLY A 369 11.13 0.52 -0.12
C GLY A 369 10.45 1.88 -0.06
N GLU A 370 10.30 2.44 1.13
CA GLU A 370 9.64 3.72 1.37
C GLU A 370 10.64 4.87 1.56
N THR A 371 10.10 6.07 1.54
CA THR A 371 10.78 7.31 1.89
C THR A 371 10.03 8.01 3.03
N GLU A 372 10.47 9.21 3.44
CA GLU A 372 9.71 10.05 4.37
C GLU A 372 8.45 10.71 3.75
N ASP A 373 8.23 10.56 2.45
CA ASP A 373 7.04 11.11 1.77
C ASP A 373 5.75 10.54 2.35
N THR A 374 4.77 11.41 2.61
CA THR A 374 3.51 11.06 3.28
C THR A 374 2.29 11.10 2.38
N THR A 375 2.46 11.24 1.08
CA THR A 375 1.36 11.47 0.11
C THR A 375 0.23 10.45 0.24
N ILE A 376 0.53 9.17 0.53
CA ILE A 376 -0.51 8.14 0.67
C ILE A 376 -1.44 8.41 1.86
N ALA A 377 -0.98 9.09 2.91
CA ALA A 377 -1.81 9.51 4.03
C ALA A 377 -2.82 10.59 3.62
N ASP A 378 -2.39 11.52 2.76
CA ASP A 378 -3.28 12.53 2.20
C ASP A 378 -4.27 11.91 1.19
N VAL A 379 -3.81 11.00 0.32
CA VAL A 379 -4.65 10.34 -0.70
C VAL A 379 -5.76 9.50 -0.06
N VAL A 380 -5.47 8.74 1.00
CA VAL A 380 -6.49 7.91 1.67
C VAL A 380 -7.62 8.75 2.26
N VAL A 381 -7.30 9.90 2.87
CA VAL A 381 -8.31 10.82 3.41
C VAL A 381 -9.01 11.58 2.29
N ALA A 382 -8.26 12.04 1.27
CA ALA A 382 -8.82 12.72 0.10
C ALA A 382 -9.93 11.90 -0.57
N THR A 383 -9.72 10.61 -0.69
CA THR A 383 -10.63 9.70 -1.41
C THR A 383 -11.68 9.04 -0.53
N ASN A 384 -11.62 9.23 0.81
CA ASN A 384 -12.45 8.54 1.79
C ASN A 384 -12.51 7.01 1.50
N THR A 385 -11.37 6.39 1.23
CA THR A 385 -11.29 4.93 0.99
C THR A 385 -11.38 4.13 2.27
N GLY A 386 -11.09 4.76 3.41
CA GLY A 386 -11.32 4.22 4.74
C GLY A 386 -10.29 3.18 5.21
N GLN A 387 -9.30 2.79 4.39
CA GLN A 387 -8.29 1.80 4.78
C GLN A 387 -6.90 2.20 4.27
N ILE A 388 -5.87 2.00 5.11
CA ILE A 388 -4.46 2.23 4.75
C ILE A 388 -3.59 1.08 5.23
N LYS A 389 -2.68 0.61 4.36
CA LYS A 389 -1.64 -0.35 4.64
C LYS A 389 -0.29 0.36 4.53
N THR A 390 0.37 0.65 5.66
CA THR A 390 1.63 1.41 5.66
C THR A 390 2.67 0.90 6.65
N GLY A 391 2.70 -0.43 6.82
CA GLY A 391 3.67 -1.13 7.64
C GLY A 391 3.36 -1.07 9.13
N SER A 392 4.37 -1.30 9.94
CA SER A 392 4.26 -1.35 11.39
C SER A 392 4.35 0.03 12.05
N VAL A 393 4.16 0.06 13.37
CA VAL A 393 4.38 1.23 14.25
C VAL A 393 5.87 1.38 14.62
N SER A 394 6.75 0.98 13.74
CA SER A 394 8.21 1.13 13.86
C SER A 394 8.82 1.49 12.49
N ARG A 395 10.06 2.00 12.46
CA ARG A 395 10.76 2.61 11.32
C ARG A 395 10.15 3.95 10.88
N SER A 396 10.98 4.97 10.75
CA SER A 396 10.55 6.37 10.52
C SER A 396 9.78 6.54 9.21
N ASP A 397 10.14 5.77 8.18
CA ASP A 397 9.48 5.74 6.88
C ASP A 397 8.01 5.30 6.96
N ARG A 398 7.66 4.42 7.92
CA ARG A 398 6.27 3.98 8.17
C ARG A 398 5.55 4.96 9.09
N ILE A 399 6.19 5.32 10.20
CA ILE A 399 5.63 6.24 11.21
C ILE A 399 5.32 7.61 10.62
N ALA A 400 6.08 8.08 9.61
CA ALA A 400 5.81 9.35 8.94
C ALA A 400 4.36 9.45 8.42
N LYS A 401 3.82 8.37 7.83
CA LYS A 401 2.46 8.32 7.31
C LYS A 401 1.42 8.34 8.45
N TYR A 402 1.66 7.57 9.52
CA TYR A 402 0.80 7.60 10.71
C TYR A 402 0.78 8.97 11.38
N ASN A 403 1.95 9.61 11.52
CA ASN A 403 2.04 10.95 12.07
C ASN A 403 1.34 11.99 11.20
N GLN A 404 1.35 11.82 9.87
CA GLN A 404 0.60 12.69 8.96
C GLN A 404 -0.91 12.51 9.16
N LEU A 405 -1.40 11.29 9.32
CA LEU A 405 -2.82 11.04 9.62
C LEU A 405 -3.26 11.64 10.96
N LEU A 406 -2.39 11.65 11.98
CA LEU A 406 -2.67 12.36 13.24
C LEU A 406 -2.82 13.87 13.03
N ARG A 407 -1.94 14.49 12.20
CA ARG A 407 -2.06 15.93 11.86
C ARG A 407 -3.33 16.22 11.09
N ILE A 408 -3.71 15.35 10.15
CA ILE A 408 -4.97 15.48 9.41
C ILE A 408 -6.17 15.34 10.34
N GLU A 409 -6.13 14.41 11.30
CA GLU A 409 -7.20 14.25 12.30
C GLU A 409 -7.34 15.50 13.16
N GLU A 410 -6.21 16.07 13.62
CA GLU A 410 -6.20 17.32 14.39
C GLU A 410 -6.75 18.51 13.56
N GLU A 411 -6.37 18.63 12.29
CA GLU A 411 -6.84 19.68 11.38
C GLU A 411 -8.34 19.58 11.11
N LEU A 412 -8.87 18.37 10.95
CA LEU A 412 -10.30 18.11 10.77
C LEU A 412 -11.11 18.34 12.06
N GLY A 413 -10.49 18.15 13.24
CA GLY A 413 -11.16 18.35 14.52
C GLY A 413 -12.44 17.55 14.66
N GLU A 414 -13.54 18.20 15.05
CA GLU A 414 -14.84 17.56 15.32
C GLU A 414 -15.51 16.92 14.08
N VAL A 415 -15.09 17.28 12.86
CA VAL A 415 -15.65 16.70 11.63
C VAL A 415 -14.92 15.45 11.17
N ALA A 416 -13.77 15.11 11.79
CA ALA A 416 -13.05 13.87 11.52
C ALA A 416 -13.95 12.65 11.76
N ARG A 417 -13.89 11.68 10.86
CA ARG A 417 -14.66 10.44 10.98
C ARG A 417 -13.74 9.24 10.95
N PHE A 418 -13.88 8.38 11.95
CA PHE A 418 -13.29 7.05 11.96
C PHE A 418 -14.40 6.00 11.98
N ARG A 419 -14.50 5.19 10.92
CA ARG A 419 -15.68 4.32 10.72
C ARG A 419 -15.53 2.92 11.31
N GLY A 420 -14.33 2.52 11.75
CA GLY A 420 -14.10 1.18 12.26
C GLY A 420 -14.55 0.09 11.26
N LEU A 421 -15.36 -0.86 11.70
CA LEU A 421 -15.88 -1.94 10.86
C LEU A 421 -16.73 -1.50 9.66
N GLU A 422 -17.25 -0.26 9.65
CA GLU A 422 -18.07 0.21 8.54
C GLU A 422 -17.28 0.44 7.23
N VAL A 423 -15.94 0.45 7.29
CA VAL A 423 -15.09 0.55 6.10
C VAL A 423 -15.19 -0.69 5.21
N PHE A 424 -15.65 -1.81 5.77
CA PHE A 424 -15.90 -3.06 5.03
C PHE A 424 -17.32 -3.12 4.46
N TYR A 425 -17.70 -2.10 3.69
CA TYR A 425 -19.05 -2.00 3.10
C TYR A 425 -19.33 -3.05 2.02
N ASN A 426 -18.32 -3.74 1.53
CA ASN A 426 -18.38 -4.87 0.60
C ASN A 426 -18.78 -6.20 1.27
N LEU A 427 -18.77 -6.27 2.60
CA LEU A 427 -19.15 -7.46 3.35
C LEU A 427 -20.63 -7.42 3.75
N LYS A 428 -21.26 -8.58 3.84
CA LYS A 428 -22.62 -8.65 4.39
C LYS A 428 -22.59 -8.27 5.87
N LYS A 429 -23.49 -7.40 6.27
CA LYS A 429 -23.77 -7.16 7.69
C LYS A 429 -24.82 -8.19 8.11
N ASP A 430 -24.44 -9.06 9.06
CA ASP A 430 -25.41 -9.92 9.75
C ASP A 430 -26.32 -9.09 10.65
#